data_7fc42c08552aedb6f291a145f16d4079
#
_entry.id   7fc42c08552aedb6f291a145f16d4079
#
_cell.length_a   1.000
_cell.length_b   1.000
_cell.length_c   1.000
_cell.angle_alpha   90.00
_cell.angle_beta   90.00
_cell.angle_gamma   90.00
#
_symmetry.space_group_name_H-M   'P 1'
#
loop_
_entity.id
_entity.type
_entity.pdbx_description
1 polymer ?
#
loop_
_entity_poly.entity_id
_entity_poly.type
_entity_poly.pdbx_seq_one_letter_code
_entity_poly.pdbx_strand_id
1 'polypeptide(L)'
;SWSGTPDTSKPGSISPEVIVKYSDGTADNVPVTVKITGDANNYNPEGGEITVNRNTKLGPTEAEEAIKNAQSLPKGTTYSWAGEKLPDTSTSGQKKGWVVVTYPDTSRDIVLVKINVKTDAESYTVTPKDKVSVDKGEDVDPSSLVNVTVPDGKPTTLPAGSIEWKDTPDLTTPGDKTGSVEVTFPDESKKDTDVTIYVKTDAETYDPQPQPWTTTVGKTPKADEIISSTDKNGKKMPSDAEYTWKTEPNTSKSGEASGEVTVTYDDGSHDDVSVTINVKDKLDDNEKYH
;
A
#
# COMPACT_ATOMS: atom_id res chain seq x y z
N SER A 1 -49.31 -50.94 -24.01
CA SER A 1 -48.31 -50.06 -24.63
C SER A 1 -48.79 -48.63 -24.50
N TRP A 2 -47.81 -47.66 -24.60
CA TRP A 2 -48.18 -46.26 -24.68
C TRP A 2 -48.82 -45.94 -26.04
N SER A 3 -49.86 -45.05 -26.04
CA SER A 3 -50.48 -44.52 -27.27
C SER A 3 -49.49 -43.60 -28.07
N GLY A 4 -48.47 -43.07 -27.42
CA GLY A 4 -47.33 -42.34 -27.93
C GLY A 4 -46.25 -42.32 -26.87
N THR A 5 -45.00 -41.97 -27.20
CA THR A 5 -43.92 -41.86 -26.21
C THR A 5 -44.14 -40.62 -25.35
N PRO A 6 -44.37 -40.74 -24.02
CA PRO A 6 -44.55 -39.60 -23.15
C PRO A 6 -43.27 -38.71 -23.15
N ASP A 7 -43.46 -37.41 -23.30
CA ASP A 7 -42.35 -36.44 -23.15
C ASP A 7 -42.03 -36.23 -21.65
N THR A 8 -40.89 -36.72 -21.23
CA THR A 8 -40.40 -36.63 -19.85
C THR A 8 -39.28 -35.61 -19.71
N SER A 9 -39.07 -34.74 -20.70
CA SER A 9 -37.94 -33.78 -20.72
C SER A 9 -38.13 -32.60 -19.75
N LYS A 10 -39.33 -32.35 -19.25
CA LYS A 10 -39.65 -31.26 -18.32
C LYS A 10 -40.35 -31.76 -17.08
N PRO A 11 -40.04 -31.23 -15.89
CA PRO A 11 -40.77 -31.55 -14.66
C PRO A 11 -42.26 -31.15 -14.75
N GLY A 12 -43.10 -31.92 -14.10
CA GLY A 12 -44.53 -31.64 -14.06
C GLY A 12 -45.38 -32.90 -14.06
N SER A 13 -46.69 -32.73 -14.25
CA SER A 13 -47.62 -33.84 -14.42
C SER A 13 -48.11 -33.87 -15.86
N ILE A 14 -48.02 -35.02 -16.50
CA ILE A 14 -48.54 -35.26 -17.81
C ILE A 14 -49.59 -36.38 -17.76
N SER A 15 -50.52 -36.43 -18.71
CA SER A 15 -51.60 -37.45 -18.77
C SER A 15 -51.54 -38.20 -20.10
N PRO A 16 -50.47 -39.00 -20.32
CA PRO A 16 -50.38 -39.82 -21.51
C PRO A 16 -51.40 -40.99 -21.43
N GLU A 17 -51.73 -41.56 -22.60
CA GLU A 17 -52.61 -42.69 -22.69
C GLU A 17 -51.90 -44.03 -22.84
N VAL A 18 -52.34 -45.02 -22.16
CA VAL A 18 -51.88 -46.41 -22.28
C VAL A 18 -52.96 -47.21 -23.06
N ILE A 19 -52.53 -47.89 -24.12
CA ILE A 19 -53.41 -48.82 -24.88
C ILE A 19 -53.39 -50.16 -24.16
N VAL A 20 -54.51 -50.50 -23.64
CA VAL A 20 -54.84 -51.85 -23.08
C VAL A 20 -55.45 -52.68 -24.17
N LYS A 21 -54.80 -53.75 -24.58
CA LYS A 21 -55.28 -54.70 -25.57
C LYS A 21 -55.89 -55.93 -24.87
N TYR A 22 -57.05 -56.35 -25.30
CA TYR A 22 -57.74 -57.53 -24.78
C TYR A 22 -57.55 -58.73 -25.69
N SER A 23 -57.80 -59.92 -25.16
CA SER A 23 -57.64 -61.21 -25.88
C SER A 23 -58.65 -61.41 -27.06
N ASP A 24 -59.75 -60.67 -27.06
CA ASP A 24 -60.75 -60.65 -28.13
C ASP A 24 -60.40 -59.69 -29.29
N GLY A 25 -59.20 -59.01 -29.21
CA GLY A 25 -58.76 -58.11 -30.23
C GLY A 25 -59.19 -56.64 -30.05
N THR A 26 -59.98 -56.35 -29.04
CA THR A 26 -60.37 -54.96 -28.67
C THR A 26 -59.25 -54.24 -27.94
N ALA A 27 -59.33 -52.91 -27.86
CA ALA A 27 -58.39 -52.10 -27.10
C ALA A 27 -59.08 -50.86 -26.52
N ASP A 28 -58.66 -50.47 -25.30
CA ASP A 28 -59.06 -49.25 -24.65
C ASP A 28 -57.86 -48.33 -24.48
N ASN A 29 -58.04 -47.03 -24.61
CA ASN A 29 -57.13 -45.99 -24.23
C ASN A 29 -57.41 -45.52 -22.83
N VAL A 30 -56.49 -45.76 -21.93
CA VAL A 30 -56.65 -45.40 -20.51
C VAL A 30 -55.66 -44.22 -20.20
N PRO A 31 -56.16 -43.03 -19.83
CA PRO A 31 -55.35 -41.95 -19.39
C PRO A 31 -54.70 -42.28 -18.04
N VAL A 32 -53.35 -42.05 -17.93
CA VAL A 32 -52.61 -42.25 -16.70
C VAL A 32 -51.90 -40.98 -16.35
N THR A 33 -51.80 -40.66 -15.07
CA THR A 33 -51.03 -39.49 -14.61
C THR A 33 -49.61 -39.93 -14.34
N VAL A 34 -48.66 -39.31 -15.04
CA VAL A 34 -47.24 -39.49 -14.81
C VAL A 34 -46.67 -38.21 -14.21
N LYS A 35 -46.12 -38.27 -13.00
CA LYS A 35 -45.44 -37.18 -12.34
C LYS A 35 -43.96 -37.26 -12.68
N ILE A 36 -43.44 -36.26 -13.34
CA ILE A 36 -42.02 -36.11 -13.69
C ILE A 36 -41.38 -35.25 -12.61
N THR A 37 -40.39 -35.79 -11.89
CA THR A 37 -39.61 -35.06 -10.90
C THR A 37 -38.45 -34.34 -11.61
N GLY A 38 -38.21 -33.10 -11.24
CA GLY A 38 -37.09 -32.33 -11.80
C GLY A 38 -35.80 -32.55 -11.05
N ASP A 39 -34.71 -31.98 -11.60
CA ASP A 39 -33.38 -32.02 -11.00
C ASP A 39 -33.38 -31.41 -9.60
N ALA A 40 -34.19 -30.38 -9.32
CA ALA A 40 -34.37 -29.82 -7.99
C ALA A 40 -34.83 -30.81 -6.91
N ASN A 41 -35.41 -31.95 -7.32
CA ASN A 41 -35.78 -33.04 -6.40
C ASN A 41 -34.63 -34.05 -6.18
N ASN A 42 -33.67 -34.08 -7.09
CA ASN A 42 -32.58 -35.06 -7.13
C ASN A 42 -31.27 -34.53 -6.60
N TYR A 43 -31.08 -33.21 -6.65
CA TYR A 43 -29.89 -32.52 -6.18
C TYR A 43 -30.22 -31.64 -4.98
N ASN A 44 -29.24 -31.40 -4.13
CA ASN A 44 -29.36 -30.56 -2.95
C ASN A 44 -28.21 -29.54 -2.93
N PRO A 45 -28.39 -28.33 -3.47
CA PRO A 45 -27.37 -27.31 -3.43
C PRO A 45 -27.14 -26.78 -2.01
N GLU A 46 -25.89 -26.65 -1.62
CA GLU A 46 -25.50 -26.24 -0.27
C GLU A 46 -25.02 -24.78 -0.26
N GLY A 47 -25.65 -23.97 0.59
CA GLY A 47 -25.23 -22.58 0.80
C GLY A 47 -23.88 -22.48 1.49
N GLY A 48 -23.02 -21.66 0.94
CA GLY A 48 -21.69 -21.33 1.43
C GLY A 48 -21.57 -19.91 1.93
N GLU A 49 -20.33 -19.49 1.98
CA GLU A 49 -19.92 -18.13 2.31
C GLU A 49 -18.90 -17.65 1.27
N ILE A 50 -19.11 -16.46 0.73
CA ILE A 50 -18.14 -15.76 -0.13
C ILE A 50 -17.61 -14.52 0.58
N THR A 51 -16.42 -14.11 0.20
CA THR A 51 -15.80 -12.86 0.68
C THR A 51 -15.60 -11.92 -0.49
N VAL A 52 -16.13 -10.71 -0.39
CA VAL A 52 -16.05 -9.68 -1.43
C VAL A 52 -15.56 -8.35 -0.86
N ASN A 53 -15.02 -7.50 -1.73
CA ASN A 53 -14.68 -6.13 -1.36
C ASN A 53 -15.94 -5.26 -1.28
N ARG A 54 -15.87 -4.16 -0.55
CA ARG A 54 -16.94 -3.16 -0.58
C ARG A 54 -17.25 -2.73 -2.01
N ASN A 55 -18.53 -2.42 -2.25
CA ASN A 55 -19.07 -2.00 -3.55
C ASN A 55 -18.89 -3.02 -4.69
N THR A 56 -18.57 -4.28 -4.38
CA THR A 56 -18.59 -5.36 -5.39
C THR A 56 -19.99 -5.50 -5.95
N LYS A 57 -20.11 -5.46 -7.27
CA LYS A 57 -21.38 -5.74 -7.95
C LYS A 57 -21.59 -7.25 -8.01
N LEU A 58 -22.52 -7.75 -7.23
CA LEU A 58 -22.85 -9.19 -7.20
C LEU A 58 -23.50 -9.61 -8.51
N GLY A 59 -22.97 -10.65 -9.14
CA GLY A 59 -23.43 -11.23 -10.39
C GLY A 59 -23.59 -12.75 -10.32
N PRO A 60 -23.77 -13.40 -11.47
CA PRO A 60 -23.89 -14.86 -11.54
C PRO A 60 -22.65 -15.61 -11.05
N THR A 61 -21.46 -15.05 -11.22
CA THR A 61 -20.19 -15.64 -10.78
C THR A 61 -20.15 -15.75 -9.26
N GLU A 62 -20.45 -14.65 -8.56
CA GLU A 62 -20.49 -14.62 -7.09
C GLU A 62 -21.63 -15.50 -6.54
N ALA A 63 -22.74 -15.62 -7.30
CA ALA A 63 -23.81 -16.52 -6.93
C ALA A 63 -23.40 -17.99 -7.03
N GLU A 64 -22.65 -18.38 -8.06
CA GLU A 64 -22.09 -19.73 -8.20
C GLU A 64 -21.07 -20.03 -7.09
N GLU A 65 -20.12 -19.11 -6.85
CA GLU A 65 -19.10 -19.25 -5.80
C GLU A 65 -19.72 -19.40 -4.40
N ALA A 66 -20.91 -18.84 -4.19
CA ALA A 66 -21.63 -18.95 -2.92
C ALA A 66 -22.28 -20.33 -2.71
N ILE A 67 -22.30 -21.24 -3.70
CA ILE A 67 -22.79 -22.60 -3.59
C ILE A 67 -21.62 -23.58 -3.40
N LYS A 68 -21.53 -24.19 -2.23
CA LYS A 68 -20.37 -25.04 -1.84
C LYS A 68 -20.13 -26.20 -2.80
N ASN A 69 -21.23 -26.84 -3.25
CA ASN A 69 -21.18 -28.02 -4.09
C ASN A 69 -21.58 -27.74 -5.55
N ALA A 70 -21.40 -26.53 -6.04
CA ALA A 70 -21.74 -26.12 -7.41
C ALA A 70 -21.16 -27.08 -8.47
N GLN A 71 -19.94 -27.56 -8.27
CA GLN A 71 -19.26 -28.48 -9.19
C GLN A 71 -19.86 -29.91 -9.22
N SER A 72 -20.71 -30.23 -8.25
CA SER A 72 -21.42 -31.53 -8.18
C SER A 72 -22.82 -31.48 -8.78
N LEU A 73 -23.27 -30.30 -9.21
CA LEU A 73 -24.57 -30.10 -9.83
C LEU A 73 -24.52 -30.40 -11.34
N PRO A 74 -25.65 -30.63 -11.99
CA PRO A 74 -25.71 -30.96 -13.43
C PRO A 74 -25.01 -29.88 -14.29
N LYS A 75 -24.31 -30.34 -15.30
CA LYS A 75 -23.69 -29.44 -16.28
C LYS A 75 -24.73 -28.59 -16.98
N GLY A 76 -24.55 -27.26 -17.01
CA GLY A 76 -25.50 -26.30 -17.56
C GLY A 76 -26.42 -25.70 -16.50
N THR A 77 -26.24 -26.02 -15.21
CA THR A 77 -26.84 -25.29 -14.09
C THR A 77 -26.43 -23.85 -14.10
N THR A 78 -27.35 -22.95 -13.84
CA THR A 78 -27.09 -21.50 -13.77
C THR A 78 -27.45 -20.93 -12.41
N TYR A 79 -26.81 -19.84 -12.03
CA TYR A 79 -26.91 -19.22 -10.72
C TYR A 79 -27.31 -17.76 -10.85
N SER A 80 -28.21 -17.31 -10.01
CA SER A 80 -28.61 -15.90 -9.94
C SER A 80 -29.04 -15.54 -8.53
N TRP A 81 -28.92 -14.26 -8.20
CA TRP A 81 -29.42 -13.75 -6.92
C TRP A 81 -30.95 -13.66 -6.96
N ALA A 82 -31.59 -14.06 -5.87
CA ALA A 82 -33.03 -13.96 -5.74
C ALA A 82 -33.48 -12.58 -5.30
N GLY A 83 -34.63 -12.13 -5.82
CA GLY A 83 -35.25 -10.86 -5.45
C GLY A 83 -34.86 -9.69 -6.31
N GLU A 84 -35.61 -8.60 -6.18
CA GLU A 84 -35.36 -7.35 -6.94
C GLU A 84 -34.16 -6.54 -6.40
N LYS A 85 -33.84 -6.72 -5.11
CA LYS A 85 -32.77 -6.03 -4.44
C LYS A 85 -31.65 -7.01 -4.06
N LEU A 86 -30.49 -6.81 -4.63
CA LEU A 86 -29.28 -7.56 -4.28
C LEU A 86 -28.82 -7.25 -2.84
N PRO A 87 -28.09 -8.19 -2.20
CA PRO A 87 -27.43 -7.90 -0.92
C PRO A 87 -26.54 -6.65 -1.02
N ASP A 88 -26.64 -5.79 -0.01
CA ASP A 88 -25.88 -4.54 0.04
C ASP A 88 -24.41 -4.80 0.35
N THR A 89 -23.53 -4.48 -0.59
CA THR A 89 -22.07 -4.56 -0.44
C THR A 89 -21.41 -3.20 -0.15
N SER A 90 -22.18 -2.13 -0.01
CA SER A 90 -21.64 -0.78 0.26
C SER A 90 -21.09 -0.63 1.67
N THR A 91 -21.55 -1.46 2.61
CA THR A 91 -21.09 -1.49 4.00
C THR A 91 -20.44 -2.83 4.33
N SER A 92 -19.35 -2.80 5.09
CA SER A 92 -18.62 -4.00 5.53
C SER A 92 -19.44 -4.89 6.48
N GLY A 93 -18.94 -6.10 6.68
CA GLY A 93 -19.54 -7.11 7.58
C GLY A 93 -20.35 -8.18 6.88
N GLN A 94 -20.90 -9.09 7.68
CA GLN A 94 -21.62 -10.26 7.16
C GLN A 94 -23.04 -9.90 6.71
N LYS A 95 -23.37 -10.27 5.47
CA LYS A 95 -24.69 -10.13 4.85
C LYS A 95 -25.24 -11.53 4.53
N LYS A 96 -26.53 -11.61 4.28
CA LYS A 96 -27.22 -12.81 3.81
C LYS A 96 -27.84 -12.54 2.45
N GLY A 97 -27.79 -13.53 1.58
CA GLY A 97 -28.43 -13.48 0.27
C GLY A 97 -29.08 -14.82 -0.05
N TRP A 98 -29.98 -14.81 -1.02
CA TRP A 98 -30.58 -16.01 -1.56
C TRP A 98 -30.10 -16.19 -2.99
N VAL A 99 -29.63 -17.39 -3.32
CA VAL A 99 -29.22 -17.77 -4.68
C VAL A 99 -30.29 -18.69 -5.26
N VAL A 100 -30.74 -18.35 -6.46
CA VAL A 100 -31.59 -19.25 -7.28
C VAL A 100 -30.66 -20.11 -8.11
N VAL A 101 -30.70 -21.40 -7.89
CA VAL A 101 -30.03 -22.43 -8.68
C VAL A 101 -31.04 -22.94 -9.71
N THR A 102 -30.80 -22.76 -10.99
CA THR A 102 -31.66 -23.19 -12.08
C THR A 102 -30.99 -24.31 -12.85
N TYR A 103 -31.60 -25.48 -12.86
CA TYR A 103 -31.11 -26.68 -13.53
C TYR A 103 -31.43 -26.67 -15.03
N PRO A 104 -30.77 -27.54 -15.83
CA PRO A 104 -31.03 -27.65 -17.28
C PRO A 104 -32.47 -27.97 -17.64
N ASP A 105 -33.20 -28.73 -16.79
CA ASP A 105 -34.61 -29.04 -16.94
C ASP A 105 -35.56 -27.92 -16.52
N THR A 106 -35.00 -26.73 -16.17
CA THR A 106 -35.70 -25.52 -15.71
C THR A 106 -36.26 -25.59 -14.29
N SER A 107 -36.11 -26.70 -13.57
CA SER A 107 -36.42 -26.77 -12.14
C SER A 107 -35.45 -25.91 -11.34
N ARG A 108 -35.82 -25.50 -10.11
CA ARG A 108 -35.08 -24.52 -9.34
C ARG A 108 -35.04 -24.86 -7.87
N ASP A 109 -33.90 -24.48 -7.26
CA ASP A 109 -33.74 -24.37 -5.81
C ASP A 109 -33.42 -22.94 -5.41
N ILE A 110 -33.76 -22.59 -4.17
CA ILE A 110 -33.42 -21.30 -3.56
C ILE A 110 -32.59 -21.58 -2.30
N VAL A 111 -31.36 -21.09 -2.27
CA VAL A 111 -30.41 -21.43 -1.23
C VAL A 111 -29.96 -20.15 -0.50
N LEU A 112 -30.03 -20.18 0.83
CA LEU A 112 -29.49 -19.10 1.68
C LEU A 112 -27.97 -19.19 1.73
N VAL A 113 -27.30 -18.08 1.44
CA VAL A 113 -25.84 -17.95 1.46
C VAL A 113 -25.40 -16.78 2.33
N LYS A 114 -24.14 -16.79 2.72
CA LYS A 114 -23.49 -15.69 3.45
C LYS A 114 -22.53 -14.94 2.55
N ILE A 115 -22.45 -13.64 2.74
CA ILE A 115 -21.54 -12.75 2.03
C ILE A 115 -20.77 -11.96 3.08
N ASN A 116 -19.48 -12.15 3.15
CA ASN A 116 -18.59 -11.36 4.01
C ASN A 116 -18.01 -10.20 3.21
N VAL A 117 -18.48 -8.99 3.49
CA VAL A 117 -17.98 -7.76 2.85
C VAL A 117 -16.83 -7.23 3.67
N LYS A 118 -15.63 -7.20 3.06
CA LYS A 118 -14.41 -6.69 3.70
C LYS A 118 -14.52 -5.20 4.00
N THR A 119 -13.82 -4.76 5.04
CA THR A 119 -13.51 -3.34 5.25
C THR A 119 -12.53 -2.83 4.18
N ASP A 120 -12.42 -1.51 4.04
CA ASP A 120 -11.41 -0.93 3.16
C ASP A 120 -9.99 -1.24 3.68
N ALA A 121 -9.77 -1.24 4.99
CA ALA A 121 -8.50 -1.64 5.60
C ALA A 121 -8.08 -3.08 5.26
N GLU A 122 -9.03 -4.02 5.12
CA GLU A 122 -8.77 -5.40 4.70
C GLU A 122 -8.52 -5.53 3.20
N SER A 123 -9.07 -4.63 2.40
CA SER A 123 -9.09 -4.71 0.94
C SER A 123 -7.97 -3.90 0.27
N TYR A 124 -7.63 -2.75 0.85
CA TYR A 124 -6.59 -1.87 0.32
C TYR A 124 -5.20 -2.32 0.79
N THR A 125 -4.22 -2.08 -0.05
CA THR A 125 -2.81 -2.30 0.31
C THR A 125 -2.17 -0.97 0.67
N VAL A 126 -1.50 -0.93 1.82
CA VAL A 126 -0.65 0.17 2.27
C VAL A 126 0.78 -0.36 2.33
N THR A 127 1.68 0.28 1.61
CA THR A 127 3.09 -0.08 1.59
C THR A 127 3.95 1.13 1.91
N PRO A 128 4.99 0.98 2.74
CA PRO A 128 5.97 2.05 2.91
C PRO A 128 6.65 2.33 1.57
N LYS A 129 7.00 3.58 1.34
CA LYS A 129 7.92 3.97 0.26
C LYS A 129 9.36 3.64 0.64
N ASP A 130 10.25 3.79 -0.34
CA ASP A 130 11.68 3.70 -0.08
C ASP A 130 12.10 4.70 1.01
N LYS A 131 13.10 4.31 1.78
CA LYS A 131 13.64 5.13 2.87
C LYS A 131 14.02 6.52 2.36
N VAL A 132 13.41 7.55 2.93
CA VAL A 132 13.74 8.95 2.66
C VAL A 132 14.85 9.42 3.60
N SER A 133 15.70 10.35 3.12
CA SER A 133 16.74 11.01 3.93
C SER A 133 16.29 12.44 4.22
N VAL A 134 16.37 12.84 5.48
CA VAL A 134 15.96 14.16 5.96
C VAL A 134 17.07 14.80 6.79
N ASP A 135 17.05 16.12 6.91
CA ASP A 135 17.93 16.83 7.81
C ASP A 135 17.43 16.67 9.27
N LYS A 136 18.35 16.83 10.20
CA LYS A 136 18.07 16.74 11.65
C LYS A 136 16.99 17.75 12.06
N GLY A 137 15.91 17.27 12.70
CA GLY A 137 14.79 18.10 13.15
C GLY A 137 13.79 18.54 12.07
N GLU A 138 13.90 18.00 10.86
CA GLU A 138 12.95 18.27 9.78
C GLU A 138 11.56 17.66 10.11
N ASP A 139 10.49 18.42 9.82
CA ASP A 139 9.12 17.93 9.94
C ASP A 139 8.75 17.14 8.68
N VAL A 140 8.29 15.90 8.86
CA VAL A 140 7.96 14.98 7.76
C VAL A 140 6.48 14.67 7.76
N ASP A 141 5.81 14.98 6.65
CA ASP A 141 4.41 14.58 6.42
C ASP A 141 4.32 13.05 6.24
N PRO A 142 3.62 12.32 7.14
CA PRO A 142 3.47 10.86 7.06
C PRO A 142 2.85 10.40 5.74
N SER A 143 2.00 11.20 5.10
CA SER A 143 1.40 10.87 3.80
C SER A 143 2.41 10.75 2.67
N SER A 144 3.57 11.41 2.82
CA SER A 144 4.67 11.31 1.87
C SER A 144 5.41 9.97 1.91
N LEU A 145 5.23 9.18 2.98
CA LEU A 145 6.03 7.99 3.29
C LEU A 145 5.37 6.66 2.90
N VAL A 146 4.12 6.69 2.45
CA VAL A 146 3.37 5.48 2.12
C VAL A 146 2.71 5.57 0.74
N ASN A 147 2.50 4.41 0.15
CA ASN A 147 1.65 4.22 -1.03
C ASN A 147 0.38 3.49 -0.62
N VAL A 148 -0.76 3.94 -1.11
CA VAL A 148 -2.04 3.27 -0.92
C VAL A 148 -2.56 2.82 -2.29
N THR A 149 -2.96 1.55 -2.38
CA THR A 149 -3.54 0.98 -3.60
C THR A 149 -4.89 0.35 -3.31
N VAL A 150 -5.83 0.51 -4.25
CA VAL A 150 -7.14 -0.14 -4.22
C VAL A 150 -7.00 -1.65 -4.49
N PRO A 151 -8.06 -2.46 -4.26
CA PRO A 151 -7.99 -3.91 -4.44
C PRO A 151 -7.56 -4.40 -5.83
N ASP A 152 -7.74 -3.61 -6.87
CA ASP A 152 -7.28 -3.92 -8.25
C ASP A 152 -5.81 -3.55 -8.51
N GLY A 153 -5.09 -3.12 -7.47
CA GLY A 153 -3.67 -2.78 -7.53
C GLY A 153 -3.35 -1.38 -8.06
N LYS A 154 -4.37 -0.56 -8.37
CA LYS A 154 -4.13 0.81 -8.82
C LYS A 154 -3.83 1.75 -7.67
N PRO A 155 -2.87 2.68 -7.82
CA PRO A 155 -2.64 3.73 -6.84
C PRO A 155 -3.89 4.57 -6.61
N THR A 156 -4.11 4.99 -5.37
CA THR A 156 -5.18 5.90 -5.00
C THR A 156 -4.69 6.95 -4.02
N THR A 157 -5.40 8.07 -3.97
CA THR A 157 -5.19 9.11 -2.96
C THR A 157 -6.38 9.12 -2.02
N LEU A 158 -6.10 9.23 -0.74
CA LEU A 158 -7.10 9.39 0.30
C LEU A 158 -7.35 10.89 0.59
N PRO A 159 -8.47 11.26 1.21
CA PRO A 159 -8.69 12.64 1.65
C PRO A 159 -7.56 13.14 2.56
N ALA A 160 -7.34 14.44 2.61
CA ALA A 160 -6.39 15.05 3.53
C ALA A 160 -6.72 14.69 4.99
N GLY A 161 -5.71 14.39 5.80
CA GLY A 161 -5.87 13.94 7.18
C GLY A 161 -6.23 12.47 7.36
N SER A 162 -6.31 11.69 6.26
CA SER A 162 -6.52 10.24 6.35
C SER A 162 -5.26 9.47 6.73
N ILE A 163 -4.09 10.07 6.66
CA ILE A 163 -2.79 9.46 6.94
C ILE A 163 -2.09 10.33 7.98
N GLU A 164 -1.89 9.77 9.15
CA GLU A 164 -1.34 10.48 10.30
C GLU A 164 -0.27 9.63 10.99
N TRP A 165 0.59 10.27 11.76
CA TRP A 165 1.50 9.55 12.63
C TRP A 165 0.72 8.84 13.74
N LYS A 166 0.93 7.53 13.86
CA LYS A 166 0.54 6.77 15.05
C LYS A 166 1.63 6.83 16.11
N ASP A 167 2.87 6.59 15.67
CA ASP A 167 4.07 6.76 16.48
C ASP A 167 5.07 7.62 15.70
N THR A 168 5.25 8.88 16.15
CA THR A 168 6.17 9.82 15.52
C THR A 168 7.60 9.45 15.87
N PRO A 169 8.50 9.23 14.90
CA PRO A 169 9.90 8.95 15.16
C PRO A 169 10.63 10.20 15.70
N ASP A 170 11.66 9.99 16.53
CA ASP A 170 12.57 11.05 16.94
C ASP A 170 13.53 11.38 15.79
N LEU A 171 13.33 12.54 15.15
CA LEU A 171 14.17 13.03 14.05
C LEU A 171 15.26 14.03 14.52
N THR A 172 15.50 14.14 15.82
CA THR A 172 16.50 15.08 16.38
C THR A 172 17.91 14.51 16.42
N THR A 173 18.07 13.19 16.25
CA THR A 173 19.38 12.51 16.26
C THR A 173 19.60 11.73 14.97
N PRO A 174 20.86 11.67 14.46
CA PRO A 174 21.15 10.97 13.20
C PRO A 174 20.87 9.47 13.19
N GLY A 175 20.79 8.90 11.99
CA GLY A 175 20.65 7.48 11.75
C GLY A 175 19.23 7.04 11.38
N ASP A 176 19.02 5.73 11.23
CA ASP A 176 17.74 5.16 10.88
C ASP A 176 16.73 5.30 12.04
N LYS A 177 15.55 5.81 11.71
CA LYS A 177 14.43 6.00 12.63
C LYS A 177 13.22 5.27 12.10
N THR A 178 12.54 4.53 12.97
CA THR A 178 11.28 3.85 12.64
C THR A 178 10.14 4.58 13.33
N GLY A 179 9.10 4.87 12.55
CA GLY A 179 7.83 5.37 13.03
C GLY A 179 6.71 4.47 12.54
N SER A 180 5.50 4.68 13.02
CA SER A 180 4.30 3.99 12.55
C SER A 180 3.28 5.02 12.05
N VAL A 181 2.71 4.74 10.89
CA VAL A 181 1.69 5.57 10.24
C VAL A 181 0.35 4.86 10.32
N GLU A 182 -0.70 5.55 10.74
CA GLU A 182 -2.08 5.07 10.71
C GLU A 182 -2.79 5.64 9.48
N VAL A 183 -3.39 4.75 8.68
CA VAL A 183 -4.23 5.11 7.53
C VAL A 183 -5.68 4.86 7.89
N THR A 184 -6.51 5.90 7.86
CA THR A 184 -7.96 5.85 8.07
C THR A 184 -8.67 5.89 6.72
N PHE A 185 -9.47 4.87 6.43
CA PHE A 185 -10.21 4.74 5.19
C PHE A 185 -11.61 5.39 5.25
N PRO A 186 -12.29 5.58 4.09
CA PRO A 186 -13.62 6.20 4.04
C PRO A 186 -14.72 5.48 4.84
N ASP A 187 -14.54 4.19 5.14
CA ASP A 187 -15.44 3.40 5.99
C ASP A 187 -15.05 3.41 7.46
N GLU A 188 -14.14 4.32 7.86
CA GLU A 188 -13.59 4.48 9.20
C GLU A 188 -12.72 3.30 9.67
N SER A 189 -12.49 2.29 8.83
CA SER A 189 -11.52 1.25 9.14
C SER A 189 -10.10 1.77 9.06
N LYS A 190 -9.19 1.17 9.83
CA LYS A 190 -7.82 1.66 9.99
C LYS A 190 -6.79 0.59 9.69
N LYS A 191 -5.65 1.01 9.19
CA LYS A 191 -4.49 0.14 8.94
C LYS A 191 -3.21 0.86 9.25
N ASP A 192 -2.36 0.19 10.02
CA ASP A 192 -1.04 0.73 10.40
C ASP A 192 0.04 0.16 9.48
N THR A 193 1.09 0.93 9.28
CA THR A 193 2.30 0.47 8.61
C THR A 193 3.53 1.16 9.19
N ASP A 194 4.62 0.41 9.34
CA ASP A 194 5.89 0.97 9.79
C ASP A 194 6.62 1.61 8.61
N VAL A 195 7.27 2.73 8.88
CA VAL A 195 8.08 3.49 7.92
C VAL A 195 9.46 3.74 8.51
N THR A 196 10.47 3.81 7.64
CA THR A 196 11.84 4.11 8.04
C THR A 196 12.29 5.40 7.39
N ILE A 197 12.86 6.30 8.21
CA ILE A 197 13.43 7.57 7.80
C ILE A 197 14.91 7.55 8.20
N TYR A 198 15.78 7.99 7.32
CA TYR A 198 17.18 8.22 7.64
C TYR A 198 17.39 9.71 7.97
N VAL A 199 17.77 9.98 9.20
CA VAL A 199 18.20 11.33 9.61
C VAL A 199 19.68 11.47 9.32
N LYS A 200 20.02 12.43 8.46
CA LYS A 200 21.42 12.72 8.08
C LYS A 200 22.22 13.18 9.28
N THR A 201 23.50 12.87 9.26
CA THR A 201 24.49 13.53 10.13
C THR A 201 24.66 14.98 9.70
N ASP A 202 25.25 15.80 10.56
CA ASP A 202 25.58 17.17 10.18
C ASP A 202 26.62 17.21 9.07
N ALA A 203 27.60 16.30 9.05
CA ALA A 203 28.56 16.18 7.95
C ALA A 203 27.91 15.80 6.60
N GLU A 204 26.77 15.08 6.60
CA GLU A 204 26.00 14.81 5.38
C GLU A 204 25.10 15.99 4.97
N THR A 205 24.84 16.89 5.90
CA THR A 205 23.93 18.04 5.73
C THR A 205 24.64 19.31 5.29
N TYR A 206 25.88 19.51 5.78
CA TYR A 206 26.71 20.69 5.48
C TYR A 206 27.85 20.32 4.54
N ASP A 207 28.26 21.26 3.72
CA ASP A 207 29.47 21.16 2.85
C ASP A 207 30.38 22.37 3.10
N PRO A 208 31.16 22.35 4.19
CA PRO A 208 31.95 23.49 4.61
C PRO A 208 32.96 23.87 3.54
N GLN A 209 33.23 25.17 3.42
CA GLN A 209 34.15 25.71 2.42
C GLN A 209 35.16 26.68 3.03
N PRO A 210 36.40 26.75 2.47
CA PRO A 210 37.36 27.73 2.89
C PRO A 210 36.94 29.14 2.44
N GLN A 211 37.38 30.15 3.19
CA GLN A 211 37.32 31.54 2.74
C GLN A 211 38.72 32.07 2.45
N PRO A 212 38.85 33.09 1.57
CA PRO A 212 40.13 33.72 1.31
C PRO A 212 40.77 34.28 2.58
N TRP A 213 42.02 33.94 2.85
CA TRP A 213 42.73 34.41 4.02
C TRP A 213 44.15 34.84 3.72
N THR A 214 44.61 35.90 4.39
CA THR A 214 45.99 36.38 4.30
C THR A 214 46.60 36.51 5.71
N THR A 215 47.78 35.99 5.88
CA THR A 215 48.55 36.11 7.12
C THR A 215 49.96 36.62 6.83
N THR A 216 50.82 36.75 7.86
CA THR A 216 52.22 37.13 7.74
C THR A 216 53.15 35.98 8.15
N VAL A 217 54.39 35.98 7.62
CA VAL A 217 55.40 34.97 7.93
C VAL A 217 55.49 34.73 9.45
N GLY A 218 55.36 33.43 9.84
CA GLY A 218 55.44 32.97 11.23
C GLY A 218 54.16 33.14 12.04
N LYS A 219 53.05 33.53 11.41
CA LYS A 219 51.71 33.56 12.09
C LYS A 219 50.77 32.54 11.46
N THR A 220 50.45 31.50 12.20
CA THR A 220 49.41 30.55 11.83
C THR A 220 48.04 31.10 12.29
N PRO A 221 47.02 31.25 11.40
CA PRO A 221 45.70 31.69 11.79
C PRO A 221 44.98 30.61 12.59
N LYS A 222 43.90 30.96 13.27
CA LYS A 222 43.01 29.95 13.86
C LYS A 222 42.23 29.24 12.77
N ALA A 223 41.88 27.98 13.00
CA ALA A 223 41.15 27.15 12.03
C ALA A 223 39.75 27.70 11.72
N ASP A 224 39.07 28.26 12.70
CA ASP A 224 37.73 28.87 12.55
C ASP A 224 37.72 30.13 11.67
N GLU A 225 38.88 30.85 11.59
CA GLU A 225 39.04 32.06 10.75
C GLU A 225 39.14 31.74 9.26
N ILE A 226 39.46 30.49 8.90
CA ILE A 226 39.74 30.08 7.50
C ILE A 226 38.49 29.44 6.84
N ILE A 227 37.52 29.03 7.62
CA ILE A 227 36.28 28.43 7.12
C ILE A 227 35.20 29.50 7.02
N SER A 228 34.46 29.49 5.92
CA SER A 228 33.33 30.40 5.71
C SER A 228 32.22 30.15 6.72
N SER A 229 31.50 31.20 7.13
CA SER A 229 30.32 31.11 7.98
C SER A 229 29.10 30.48 7.27
N THR A 230 29.21 30.25 5.96
CA THR A 230 28.22 29.55 5.15
C THR A 230 28.90 28.44 4.35
N ASP A 231 28.22 27.34 4.18
CA ASP A 231 28.65 26.22 3.36
C ASP A 231 28.58 26.55 1.84
N LYS A 232 28.99 25.61 0.99
CA LYS A 232 28.93 25.78 -0.48
C LYS A 232 27.56 25.99 -1.03
N ASN A 233 26.51 25.53 -0.31
CA ASN A 233 25.11 25.67 -0.69
C ASN A 233 24.47 26.96 -0.14
N GLY A 234 25.23 27.78 0.59
CA GLY A 234 24.74 29.02 1.23
C GLY A 234 24.02 28.79 2.56
N LYS A 235 24.06 27.57 3.12
CA LYS A 235 23.50 27.25 4.43
C LYS A 235 24.47 27.76 5.50
N LYS A 236 23.93 28.44 6.52
CA LYS A 236 24.73 28.93 7.63
C LYS A 236 25.29 27.76 8.43
N MET A 237 26.60 27.79 8.69
CA MET A 237 27.29 26.79 9.51
C MET A 237 26.73 26.78 10.95
N PRO A 238 26.66 25.62 11.61
CA PRO A 238 26.22 25.53 13.00
C PRO A 238 27.14 26.35 13.92
N SER A 239 26.55 27.00 14.92
CA SER A 239 27.31 27.85 15.85
C SER A 239 28.12 27.06 16.88
N ASP A 240 27.79 25.78 17.04
CA ASP A 240 28.42 24.81 17.93
C ASP A 240 29.44 23.90 17.23
N ALA A 241 29.65 24.09 15.92
CA ALA A 241 30.70 23.38 15.20
C ALA A 241 32.11 23.80 15.72
N GLU A 242 32.94 22.80 15.94
CA GLU A 242 34.33 23.00 16.37
C GLU A 242 35.28 22.89 15.17
N TYR A 243 36.26 23.78 15.13
CA TYR A 243 37.22 23.86 14.04
C TYR A 243 38.65 23.63 14.57
N THR A 244 39.31 22.63 14.04
CA THR A 244 40.68 22.27 14.44
C THR A 244 41.58 22.06 13.23
N TRP A 245 42.84 22.41 13.34
CA TRP A 245 43.83 22.07 12.33
C TRP A 245 44.10 20.56 12.36
N LYS A 246 43.76 19.86 11.27
CA LYS A 246 44.25 18.51 11.01
C LYS A 246 45.67 18.54 10.51
N THR A 247 45.98 19.50 9.62
CA THR A 247 47.30 19.81 9.13
C THR A 247 47.49 21.34 9.08
N GLU A 248 48.38 21.88 9.90
CA GLU A 248 48.66 23.32 9.90
C GLU A 248 49.41 23.74 8.63
N PRO A 249 49.06 24.89 8.02
CA PRO A 249 49.79 25.44 6.90
C PRO A 249 51.19 25.90 7.34
N ASN A 250 52.19 25.66 6.51
CA ASN A 250 53.55 26.13 6.80
C ASN A 250 53.70 27.63 6.49
N THR A 251 53.68 28.45 7.51
CA THR A 251 53.81 29.92 7.41
C THR A 251 55.23 30.44 7.53
N SER A 252 56.28 29.59 7.49
CA SER A 252 57.68 30.00 7.68
C SER A 252 58.24 30.83 6.53
N LYS A 253 57.61 30.83 5.35
CA LYS A 253 58.00 31.59 4.16
C LYS A 253 56.78 32.25 3.54
N SER A 254 56.95 33.36 2.83
CA SER A 254 55.95 34.03 2.04
C SER A 254 55.55 33.19 0.81
N GLY A 255 54.28 33.31 0.39
CA GLY A 255 53.65 32.57 -0.72
C GLY A 255 52.37 31.84 -0.29
N GLU A 256 51.92 30.95 -1.13
CA GLU A 256 50.75 30.09 -0.80
C GLU A 256 51.18 28.96 0.15
N ALA A 257 50.37 28.74 1.18
CA ALA A 257 50.56 27.66 2.12
C ALA A 257 49.22 26.88 2.26
N SER A 258 49.29 25.56 2.07
CA SER A 258 48.16 24.68 2.17
C SER A 258 48.10 24.01 3.55
N GLY A 259 46.89 23.76 4.02
CA GLY A 259 46.58 23.03 5.24
C GLY A 259 45.26 22.27 5.11
N GLU A 260 44.84 21.63 6.20
CA GLU A 260 43.58 20.92 6.28
C GLU A 260 42.94 21.23 7.64
N VAL A 261 41.64 21.61 7.62
CA VAL A 261 40.85 21.88 8.81
C VAL A 261 39.84 20.77 8.98
N THR A 262 39.73 20.19 10.16
CA THR A 262 38.61 19.33 10.55
C THR A 262 37.51 20.18 11.20
N VAL A 263 36.28 20.10 10.64
CA VAL A 263 35.09 20.68 11.21
C VAL A 263 34.33 19.55 11.90
N THR A 264 34.21 19.62 13.20
CA THR A 264 33.48 18.60 14.00
C THR A 264 32.16 19.17 14.47
N TYR A 265 31.09 18.41 14.27
CA TYR A 265 29.73 18.80 14.62
C TYR A 265 29.29 18.22 15.97
N ASP A 266 28.18 18.72 16.52
CA ASP A 266 27.63 18.31 17.84
C ASP A 266 27.22 16.83 17.89
N ASP A 267 26.84 16.25 16.73
CA ASP A 267 26.52 14.85 16.58
C ASP A 267 27.74 13.92 16.49
N GLY A 268 28.93 14.47 16.54
CA GLY A 268 30.23 13.76 16.45
C GLY A 268 30.67 13.45 15.02
N SER A 269 29.89 13.80 14.02
CA SER A 269 30.32 13.71 12.62
C SER A 269 31.27 14.82 12.28
N HIS A 270 32.06 14.67 11.22
CA HIS A 270 33.08 15.69 10.86
C HIS A 270 33.30 15.72 9.35
N ASP A 271 33.79 16.87 8.89
CA ASP A 271 34.32 17.11 7.55
C ASP A 271 35.78 17.57 7.61
N ASP A 272 36.56 17.16 6.62
CA ASP A 272 37.90 17.64 6.41
C ASP A 272 37.95 18.59 5.22
N VAL A 273 38.38 19.82 5.45
CA VAL A 273 38.39 20.89 4.45
C VAL A 273 39.80 21.27 4.09
N SER A 274 40.19 21.03 2.84
CA SER A 274 41.48 21.55 2.33
C SER A 274 41.43 23.07 2.17
N VAL A 275 42.39 23.74 2.70
CA VAL A 275 42.50 25.21 2.69
C VAL A 275 43.81 25.67 2.11
N THR A 276 43.80 26.85 1.48
CA THR A 276 45.04 27.53 1.02
C THR A 276 44.98 28.98 1.48
N ILE A 277 46.05 29.41 2.15
CA ILE A 277 46.18 30.78 2.66
C ILE A 277 47.34 31.48 1.97
N ASN A 278 47.29 32.81 1.90
CA ASN A 278 48.38 33.64 1.37
C ASN A 278 49.21 34.18 2.52
N VAL A 279 50.53 33.83 2.55
CA VAL A 279 51.49 34.30 3.55
C VAL A 279 52.31 35.45 2.97
N LYS A 280 52.20 36.64 3.56
CA LYS A 280 52.98 37.83 3.18
C LYS A 280 54.23 37.95 4.04
N ASP A 281 55.29 38.57 3.48
CA ASP A 281 56.40 38.92 4.26
C ASP A 281 56.08 39.92 5.39
N LYS A 282 56.81 39.86 6.47
CA LYS A 282 56.74 40.93 7.48
C LYS A 282 57.18 42.21 6.82
N LEU A 283 56.40 43.29 6.94
CA LEU A 283 56.85 44.62 6.56
C LEU A 283 58.09 44.97 7.45
N ASP A 284 59.23 45.30 6.82
CA ASP A 284 60.37 45.85 7.56
C ASP A 284 59.93 47.16 8.26
N ASP A 285 60.32 47.33 9.54
CA ASP A 285 59.99 48.52 10.33
C ASP A 285 60.48 49.82 9.67
N ASN A 286 61.37 49.74 8.67
CA ASN A 286 61.88 50.87 7.90
C ASN A 286 60.86 51.46 6.90
N GLU A 287 59.79 50.73 6.49
CA GLU A 287 58.77 51.30 5.59
C GLU A 287 57.63 52.04 6.32
N LYS A 288 57.62 52.02 7.65
CA LYS A 288 56.62 52.73 8.46
C LYS A 288 56.87 54.26 8.59
N TYR A 289 57.96 54.80 8.09
CA TYR A 289 58.34 56.21 8.28
C TYR A 289 58.62 56.93 6.97
N HIS A 290 57.96 56.58 5.87
CA HIS A 290 58.03 57.41 4.65
C HIS A 290 56.63 57.85 4.21
#